data_a46167b9c4bad8a8dc6355cf296d732f
#
_entry.id   a46167b9c4bad8a8dc6355cf296d732f
#
_cell.length_a   1.000
_cell.length_b   1.000
_cell.length_c   1.000
_cell.angle_alpha   90.00
_cell.angle_beta   90.00
_cell.angle_gamma   90.00
#
_symmetry.space_group_name_H-M   'P 1'
#
loop_
_entity.id
_entity.type
_entity.pdbx_description
1 polymer ?
#
loop_
_entity_poly.entity_id
_entity_poly.type
_entity_poly.pdbx_seq_one_letter_code
_entity_poly.pdbx_strand_id
1 'polypeptide(L)'
;MNRRKFFKTSLAGAAVASMTSPLAALTSCTSAPKVKTPSVPLKLSFQEGIAPGKSLAEKLDYMEKLGIVGFEPGGGNLAKRVNEISQALNGRNIKVSAICAGFSGFILAEDPAVKAQFDSTMRDIVAAAGQLGSTCVIMVPAFNGQKPCLPHNRETRDYLCEQLHELGEYALKCGTTVILEPLNRGECFYLRLVADAAAICRDSKSDGVKCMGDFWHMMEETSDYGAFMSAGTKYLQHVHMASRGRRIMPGEDGDKDNYVDGFRALQQLGYDKYVSFECGTAGKREETVPAAVELLRAQWEHAANS
;
A
#
# COMPACT_ATOMS: atom_id res chain seq x y z
N MET A 1 29.97 -37.82 14.26
CA MET A 1 30.47 -38.14 12.88
C MET A 1 30.80 -36.84 12.17
N ASN A 2 32.07 -36.67 11.77
CA ASN A 2 32.70 -35.41 11.45
C ASN A 2 32.57 -35.10 9.92
N ARG A 3 31.96 -33.97 9.58
CA ARG A 3 31.68 -33.54 8.18
C ARG A 3 32.88 -32.92 7.47
N ARG A 4 34.09 -33.32 7.76
CA ARG A 4 35.35 -32.76 7.22
C ARG A 4 36.21 -33.73 6.42
N LYS A 5 35.62 -34.63 5.63
CA LYS A 5 36.42 -35.51 4.72
C LYS A 5 35.70 -35.76 3.41
N PHE A 6 35.58 -34.72 2.56
CA PHE A 6 35.15 -34.97 1.18
C PHE A 6 35.74 -33.96 0.18
N PHE A 7 36.99 -33.60 0.31
CA PHE A 7 37.73 -32.93 -0.76
C PHE A 7 39.20 -33.28 -0.64
N LYS A 8 39.60 -34.45 -1.15
CA LYS A 8 40.96 -34.76 -1.62
C LYS A 8 40.89 -36.00 -2.49
N THR A 9 41.29 -35.84 -3.70
CA THR A 9 41.78 -36.73 -4.76
C THR A 9 41.01 -36.46 -6.05
N SER A 10 41.69 -35.76 -6.98
CA SER A 10 42.30 -36.34 -8.16
C SER A 10 43.04 -35.25 -8.94
N LEU A 11 44.34 -35.24 -8.80
CA LEU A 11 45.29 -34.63 -9.73
C LEU A 11 46.12 -35.79 -10.36
N ALA A 12 46.02 -35.95 -11.69
CA ALA A 12 46.98 -36.56 -12.60
C ALA A 12 46.30 -36.46 -13.98
N GLY A 13 46.75 -35.74 -14.97
CA GLY A 13 48.05 -35.60 -15.54
C GLY A 13 47.91 -36.02 -17.00
N ALA A 14 48.08 -35.13 -17.96
CA ALA A 14 48.69 -35.46 -19.27
C ALA A 14 48.93 -34.16 -20.06
N ALA A 15 50.08 -34.15 -20.65
CA ALA A 15 50.78 -32.99 -21.22
C ALA A 15 50.47 -32.78 -22.73
N VAL A 16 50.64 -31.51 -23.12
CA VAL A 16 51.25 -30.97 -24.34
C VAL A 16 50.70 -31.35 -25.73
N ALA A 17 50.17 -30.34 -26.40
CA ALA A 17 50.56 -30.00 -27.79
C ALA A 17 50.24 -28.52 -28.06
N SER A 18 51.32 -27.78 -28.31
CA SER A 18 51.31 -26.40 -28.76
C SER A 18 50.86 -26.31 -30.22
N MET A 19 49.88 -25.42 -30.51
CA MET A 19 49.80 -24.79 -31.84
C MET A 19 49.35 -23.32 -31.66
N THR A 20 50.21 -22.44 -32.06
CA THR A 20 50.05 -21.01 -32.16
C THR A 20 49.13 -20.62 -33.31
N SER A 21 48.11 -19.79 -33.03
CA SER A 21 47.59 -18.83 -33.99
C SER A 21 46.83 -17.72 -33.26
N PRO A 22 47.06 -16.44 -33.55
CA PRO A 22 46.40 -15.35 -32.87
C PRO A 22 45.10 -15.04 -33.59
N LEU A 23 43.97 -15.32 -32.94
CA LEU A 23 42.72 -14.76 -33.36
C LEU A 23 42.17 -13.92 -32.18
N ALA A 24 42.37 -12.62 -32.31
CA ALA A 24 41.74 -11.64 -31.42
C ALA A 24 40.25 -11.69 -31.64
N ALA A 25 39.54 -12.48 -30.80
CA ALA A 25 38.12 -12.40 -30.68
C ALA A 25 37.77 -11.26 -29.74
N LEU A 26 37.42 -10.11 -30.30
CA LEU A 26 36.71 -9.04 -29.60
C LEU A 26 35.36 -9.62 -29.17
N THR A 27 35.28 -10.16 -27.94
CA THR A 27 34.02 -10.39 -27.28
C THR A 27 33.46 -9.03 -26.87
N SER A 28 32.74 -8.38 -27.78
CA SER A 28 31.83 -7.32 -27.40
C SER A 28 30.77 -7.97 -26.53
N CYS A 29 30.87 -7.78 -25.21
CA CYS A 29 29.74 -8.00 -24.32
C CYS A 29 28.65 -6.99 -24.70
N THR A 30 27.83 -7.34 -25.67
CA THR A 30 26.57 -6.65 -25.87
C THR A 30 25.73 -6.97 -24.65
N SER A 31 25.68 -6.04 -23.71
CA SER A 31 24.68 -6.07 -22.65
C SER A 31 23.31 -6.25 -23.32
N ALA A 32 22.61 -7.32 -22.94
CA ALA A 32 21.23 -7.51 -23.40
C ALA A 32 20.45 -6.20 -23.17
N PRO A 33 19.64 -5.76 -24.12
CA PRO A 33 18.86 -4.54 -23.95
C PRO A 33 18.06 -4.67 -22.67
N LYS A 34 18.25 -3.75 -21.71
CA LYS A 34 17.40 -3.65 -20.53
C LYS A 34 15.96 -3.51 -21.06
N VAL A 35 15.13 -4.51 -20.80
CA VAL A 35 13.70 -4.42 -21.09
C VAL A 35 13.19 -3.28 -20.21
N LYS A 36 12.91 -2.12 -20.82
CA LYS A 36 12.28 -1.01 -20.12
C LYS A 36 10.89 -1.47 -19.74
N THR A 37 10.65 -1.66 -18.45
CA THR A 37 9.30 -1.87 -17.94
C THR A 37 8.47 -0.66 -18.33
N PRO A 38 7.25 -0.81 -18.90
CA PRO A 38 6.42 0.32 -19.25
C PRO A 38 6.21 1.21 -18.02
N SER A 39 6.53 2.49 -18.13
CA SER A 39 6.28 3.45 -17.06
C SER A 39 4.77 3.60 -16.91
N VAL A 40 4.22 3.32 -15.73
CA VAL A 40 2.85 3.64 -15.38
C VAL A 40 2.77 5.03 -14.76
N PRO A 41 1.70 5.81 -14.99
CA PRO A 41 1.57 7.12 -14.40
C PRO A 41 1.33 7.04 -12.89
N LEU A 42 1.97 7.91 -12.12
CA LEU A 42 1.70 8.07 -10.69
C LEU A 42 0.34 8.74 -10.49
N LYS A 43 -0.60 8.04 -9.87
CA LYS A 43 -1.91 8.55 -9.49
C LYS A 43 -1.91 8.96 -8.03
N LEU A 44 -1.70 10.24 -7.77
CA LEU A 44 -1.74 10.79 -6.41
C LEU A 44 -3.18 11.01 -5.94
N SER A 45 -3.38 10.74 -4.66
CA SER A 45 -4.62 10.93 -3.93
C SER A 45 -4.38 11.67 -2.62
N PHE A 46 -5.38 12.37 -2.12
CA PHE A 46 -5.32 13.05 -0.84
C PHE A 46 -6.44 12.59 0.07
N GLN A 47 -6.11 12.31 1.34
CA GLN A 47 -7.11 12.36 2.39
C GLN A 47 -7.71 13.78 2.49
N GLU A 48 -8.97 13.86 2.90
CA GLU A 48 -9.74 15.11 2.92
C GLU A 48 -9.06 16.26 3.70
N GLY A 49 -8.22 15.91 4.69
CA GLY A 49 -7.49 16.85 5.52
C GLY A 49 -6.20 17.41 4.89
N ILE A 50 -5.74 16.89 3.75
CA ILE A 50 -4.47 17.29 3.13
C ILE A 50 -4.60 18.63 2.38
N ALA A 51 -5.61 18.74 1.54
CA ALA A 51 -5.83 19.96 0.77
C ALA A 51 -6.32 21.12 1.66
N PRO A 52 -5.72 22.31 1.56
CA PRO A 52 -6.28 23.51 2.17
C PRO A 52 -7.62 23.86 1.51
N GLY A 53 -8.51 24.48 2.28
CA GLY A 53 -9.85 24.87 1.86
C GLY A 53 -10.86 24.77 3.00
N LYS A 54 -11.89 25.62 2.97
CA LYS A 54 -12.96 25.67 3.99
C LYS A 54 -14.13 24.74 3.64
N SER A 55 -14.32 24.46 2.35
CA SER A 55 -15.36 23.55 1.83
C SER A 55 -14.73 22.39 1.06
N LEU A 56 -15.50 21.32 0.86
CA LEU A 56 -15.07 20.21 0.01
C LEU A 56 -14.78 20.68 -1.43
N ALA A 57 -15.59 21.56 -1.96
CA ALA A 57 -15.38 22.12 -3.30
C ALA A 57 -14.03 22.85 -3.42
N GLU A 58 -13.68 23.74 -2.47
CA GLU A 58 -12.40 24.45 -2.47
C GLU A 58 -11.21 23.47 -2.36
N LYS A 59 -11.34 22.41 -1.56
CA LYS A 59 -10.30 21.36 -1.46
C LYS A 59 -10.13 20.64 -2.79
N LEU A 60 -11.21 20.27 -3.45
CA LEU A 60 -11.15 19.61 -4.75
C LEU A 60 -10.60 20.53 -5.84
N ASP A 61 -10.93 21.81 -5.83
CA ASP A 61 -10.34 22.82 -6.73
C ASP A 61 -8.81 22.91 -6.55
N TYR A 62 -8.36 22.88 -5.30
CA TYR A 62 -6.92 22.85 -4.99
C TYR A 62 -6.25 21.56 -5.50
N MET A 63 -6.90 20.41 -5.31
CA MET A 63 -6.41 19.13 -5.80
C MET A 63 -6.28 19.10 -7.32
N GLU A 64 -7.27 19.61 -8.05
CA GLU A 64 -7.23 19.69 -9.52
C GLU A 64 -6.08 20.57 -10.03
N LYS A 65 -5.80 21.71 -9.37
CA LYS A 65 -4.66 22.58 -9.72
C LYS A 65 -3.31 21.87 -9.61
N LEU A 66 -3.20 20.91 -8.68
CA LEU A 66 -2.00 20.09 -8.50
C LEU A 66 -2.00 18.81 -9.34
N GLY A 67 -3.05 18.57 -10.13
CA GLY A 67 -3.19 17.33 -10.91
C GLY A 67 -3.37 16.09 -10.06
N ILE A 68 -3.99 16.22 -8.88
CA ILE A 68 -4.37 15.11 -8.01
C ILE A 68 -5.66 14.49 -8.58
N VAL A 69 -5.69 13.17 -8.68
CA VAL A 69 -6.79 12.43 -9.34
C VAL A 69 -7.55 11.51 -8.39
N GLY A 70 -7.10 11.40 -7.13
CA GLY A 70 -7.74 10.61 -6.09
C GLY A 70 -8.18 11.46 -4.90
N PHE A 71 -9.34 11.14 -4.32
CA PHE A 71 -9.86 11.70 -3.08
C PHE A 71 -10.16 10.57 -2.09
N GLU A 72 -9.72 10.70 -0.87
CA GLU A 72 -9.89 9.70 0.19
C GLU A 72 -10.62 10.30 1.39
N PRO A 73 -11.95 10.19 1.44
CA PRO A 73 -12.72 10.61 2.60
C PRO A 73 -12.64 9.60 3.74
N GLY A 74 -12.83 10.09 4.98
CA GLY A 74 -13.01 9.22 6.15
C GLY A 74 -14.35 8.48 6.11
N GLY A 75 -14.36 7.25 6.65
CA GLY A 75 -15.57 6.41 6.72
C GLY A 75 -16.60 6.86 7.77
N GLY A 76 -16.19 7.67 8.76
CA GLY A 76 -17.11 8.19 9.77
C GLY A 76 -18.26 9.00 9.16
N ASN A 77 -19.49 8.56 9.40
CA ASN A 77 -20.72 9.13 8.83
C ASN A 77 -20.77 9.16 7.28
N LEU A 78 -19.99 8.32 6.58
CA LEU A 78 -19.88 8.32 5.14
C LEU A 78 -21.24 8.20 4.44
N ALA A 79 -22.13 7.32 4.92
CA ALA A 79 -23.46 7.12 4.38
C ALA A 79 -24.31 8.42 4.32
N LYS A 80 -24.11 9.34 5.26
CA LYS A 80 -24.78 10.64 5.26
C LYS A 80 -24.16 11.65 4.30
N ARG A 81 -22.92 11.38 3.85
CA ARG A 81 -22.14 12.27 2.97
C ARG A 81 -22.10 11.85 1.51
N VAL A 82 -22.70 10.71 1.17
CA VAL A 82 -22.67 10.17 -0.21
C VAL A 82 -23.15 11.22 -1.23
N ASN A 83 -24.27 11.88 -0.97
CA ASN A 83 -24.80 12.90 -1.89
C ASN A 83 -23.90 14.13 -1.98
N GLU A 84 -23.38 14.63 -0.85
CA GLU A 84 -22.43 15.76 -0.81
C GLU A 84 -21.19 15.46 -1.64
N ILE A 85 -20.56 14.30 -1.40
CA ILE A 85 -19.34 13.89 -2.10
C ILE A 85 -19.60 13.66 -3.59
N SER A 86 -20.68 12.96 -3.93
CA SER A 86 -21.04 12.69 -5.33
C SER A 86 -21.29 13.98 -6.10
N GLN A 87 -21.98 14.95 -5.50
CA GLN A 87 -22.22 16.26 -6.12
C GLN A 87 -20.92 17.06 -6.30
N ALA A 88 -20.06 17.06 -5.27
CA ALA A 88 -18.80 17.77 -5.31
C ALA A 88 -17.83 17.21 -6.36
N LEU A 89 -17.87 15.90 -6.62
CA LEU A 89 -17.03 15.21 -7.61
C LEU A 89 -17.62 15.25 -9.03
N ASN A 90 -18.86 15.66 -9.18
CA ASN A 90 -19.51 15.66 -10.50
C ASN A 90 -18.80 16.59 -11.48
N GLY A 91 -18.46 16.06 -12.66
CA GLY A 91 -17.73 16.80 -13.71
C GLY A 91 -16.22 16.92 -13.48
N ARG A 92 -15.68 16.43 -12.37
CA ARG A 92 -14.23 16.46 -12.05
C ARG A 92 -13.51 15.19 -12.48
N ASN A 93 -12.22 15.31 -12.75
CA ASN A 93 -11.34 14.16 -13.01
C ASN A 93 -10.78 13.54 -11.71
N ILE A 94 -11.40 13.79 -10.58
CA ILE A 94 -11.05 13.19 -9.28
C ILE A 94 -12.05 12.08 -8.99
N LYS A 95 -11.53 10.93 -8.53
CA LYS A 95 -12.34 9.77 -8.12
C LYS A 95 -12.08 9.44 -6.65
N VAL A 96 -13.03 8.76 -6.01
CA VAL A 96 -12.81 8.25 -4.66
C VAL A 96 -11.82 7.09 -4.73
N SER A 97 -10.62 7.30 -4.20
CA SER A 97 -9.51 6.34 -4.27
C SER A 97 -9.64 5.22 -3.24
N ALA A 98 -10.03 5.57 -2.03
CA ALA A 98 -10.27 4.68 -0.90
C ALA A 98 -11.18 5.37 0.10
N ILE A 99 -11.69 4.61 1.07
CA ILE A 99 -12.33 5.14 2.29
C ILE A 99 -11.44 4.80 3.47
N CYS A 100 -10.98 5.83 4.18
CA CYS A 100 -10.10 5.66 5.34
C CYS A 100 -10.92 5.31 6.59
N ALA A 101 -10.86 4.04 7.01
CA ALA A 101 -11.42 3.52 8.27
C ALA A 101 -12.81 4.11 8.66
N GLY A 102 -13.01 4.46 9.93
CA GLY A 102 -14.21 5.17 10.41
C GLY A 102 -15.30 4.27 11.00
N PHE A 103 -15.08 2.97 11.07
CA PHE A 103 -15.95 2.00 11.74
C PHE A 103 -15.80 2.09 13.26
N SER A 104 -16.85 1.65 13.98
CA SER A 104 -16.86 1.45 15.44
C SER A 104 -16.62 -0.01 15.77
N GLY A 105 -16.08 -0.31 16.95
CA GLY A 105 -15.71 -1.69 17.31
C GLY A 105 -14.48 -2.18 16.54
N PHE A 106 -14.23 -3.48 16.55
CA PHE A 106 -13.14 -4.10 15.77
C PHE A 106 -13.40 -5.60 15.57
N ILE A 107 -12.83 -6.15 14.48
CA ILE A 107 -13.16 -7.51 14.02
C ILE A 107 -12.69 -8.61 14.98
N LEU A 108 -11.60 -8.36 15.75
CA LEU A 108 -11.02 -9.30 16.71
C LEU A 108 -11.44 -9.07 18.16
N ALA A 109 -12.59 -8.39 18.39
CA ALA A 109 -13.12 -8.19 19.73
C ALA A 109 -13.59 -9.54 20.34
N GLU A 110 -13.24 -9.78 21.61
CA GLU A 110 -13.80 -10.89 22.38
C GLU A 110 -15.27 -10.63 22.77
N ASP A 111 -15.63 -9.36 22.98
CA ASP A 111 -17.01 -8.95 23.30
C ASP A 111 -17.85 -8.99 22.03
N PRO A 112 -18.90 -9.85 21.98
CA PRO A 112 -19.80 -9.96 20.84
C PRO A 112 -20.50 -8.64 20.48
N ALA A 113 -20.79 -7.77 21.47
CA ALA A 113 -21.41 -6.49 21.22
C ALA A 113 -20.49 -5.52 20.49
N VAL A 114 -19.20 -5.52 20.84
CA VAL A 114 -18.16 -4.72 20.14
C VAL A 114 -17.93 -5.24 18.73
N LYS A 115 -17.90 -6.57 18.55
CA LYS A 115 -17.84 -7.20 17.23
C LYS A 115 -19.04 -6.86 16.37
N ALA A 116 -20.26 -6.89 16.95
CA ALA A 116 -21.47 -6.53 16.22
C ALA A 116 -21.50 -5.06 15.79
N GLN A 117 -20.93 -4.15 16.59
CA GLN A 117 -20.74 -2.75 16.18
C GLN A 117 -19.81 -2.65 14.96
N PHE A 118 -18.70 -3.41 14.96
CA PHE A 118 -17.82 -3.48 13.80
C PHE A 118 -18.59 -3.96 12.56
N ASP A 119 -19.31 -5.06 12.66
CA ASP A 119 -20.01 -5.65 11.53
C ASP A 119 -21.04 -4.70 10.92
N SER A 120 -21.80 -4.02 11.77
CA SER A 120 -22.81 -3.05 11.32
C SER A 120 -22.16 -1.84 10.65
N THR A 121 -21.24 -1.18 11.36
CA THR A 121 -20.66 0.08 10.87
C THR A 121 -19.77 -0.13 9.67
N MET A 122 -19.01 -1.24 9.61
CA MET A 122 -18.18 -1.58 8.46
C MET A 122 -19.03 -1.88 7.21
N ARG A 123 -20.14 -2.59 7.35
CA ARG A 123 -21.07 -2.83 6.22
C ARG A 123 -21.71 -1.54 5.71
N ASP A 124 -22.08 -0.62 6.59
CA ASP A 124 -22.62 0.70 6.19
C ASP A 124 -21.57 1.50 5.39
N ILE A 125 -20.30 1.48 5.83
CA ILE A 125 -19.20 2.13 5.12
C ILE A 125 -18.96 1.48 3.76
N VAL A 126 -18.92 0.15 3.68
CA VAL A 126 -18.74 -0.61 2.44
C VAL A 126 -19.86 -0.30 1.43
N ALA A 127 -21.11 -0.26 1.89
CA ALA A 127 -22.25 0.08 1.03
C ALA A 127 -22.13 1.53 0.48
N ALA A 128 -21.78 2.48 1.34
CA ALA A 128 -21.58 3.88 0.94
C ALA A 128 -20.35 4.03 0.01
N ALA A 129 -19.27 3.29 0.24
CA ALA A 129 -18.11 3.25 -0.62
C ALA A 129 -18.44 2.77 -2.04
N GLY A 130 -19.26 1.72 -2.15
CA GLY A 130 -19.76 1.25 -3.45
C GLY A 130 -20.59 2.30 -4.19
N GLN A 131 -21.48 3.04 -3.49
CA GLN A 131 -22.25 4.13 -4.08
C GLN A 131 -21.38 5.27 -4.61
N LEU A 132 -20.23 5.51 -3.96
CA LEU A 132 -19.25 6.52 -4.36
C LEU A 132 -18.27 6.02 -5.44
N GLY A 133 -18.33 4.75 -5.83
CA GLY A 133 -17.38 4.13 -6.76
C GLY A 133 -15.96 4.05 -6.19
N SER A 134 -15.82 3.99 -4.87
CA SER A 134 -14.53 3.82 -4.19
C SER A 134 -13.91 2.46 -4.53
N THR A 135 -12.59 2.44 -4.75
CA THR A 135 -11.91 1.18 -5.06
C THR A 135 -11.81 0.25 -3.84
N CYS A 136 -11.79 0.81 -2.62
CA CYS A 136 -11.62 0.02 -1.40
C CYS A 136 -12.04 0.78 -0.13
N VAL A 137 -12.20 0.00 0.95
CA VAL A 137 -12.38 0.47 2.33
C VAL A 137 -11.25 -0.07 3.19
N ILE A 138 -10.51 0.82 3.86
CA ILE A 138 -9.35 0.49 4.68
C ILE A 138 -9.80 0.01 6.06
N MET A 139 -9.20 -1.06 6.56
CA MET A 139 -9.42 -1.55 7.92
C MET A 139 -8.16 -2.10 8.56
N VAL A 140 -8.13 -1.99 9.89
CA VAL A 140 -7.12 -2.61 10.76
C VAL A 140 -7.83 -3.66 11.63
N PRO A 141 -7.31 -4.90 11.75
CA PRO A 141 -7.98 -5.95 12.53
C PRO A 141 -8.14 -5.63 14.02
N ALA A 142 -7.12 -5.03 14.63
CA ALA A 142 -7.13 -4.55 16.00
C ALA A 142 -5.95 -3.61 16.28
N PHE A 143 -6.20 -2.50 16.96
CA PHE A 143 -5.15 -1.61 17.49
C PHE A 143 -4.68 -2.09 18.86
N ASN A 144 -3.46 -1.68 19.27
CA ASN A 144 -2.88 -2.04 20.58
C ASN A 144 -3.77 -1.72 21.78
N GLY A 145 -4.52 -0.62 21.71
CA GLY A 145 -5.40 -0.16 22.77
C GLY A 145 -6.77 -0.83 22.82
N GLN A 146 -7.15 -1.61 21.81
CA GLN A 146 -8.47 -2.27 21.75
C GLN A 146 -8.46 -3.56 22.56
N LYS A 147 -9.20 -3.57 23.66
CA LYS A 147 -9.29 -4.69 24.63
C LYS A 147 -10.73 -4.86 25.13
N PRO A 148 -11.17 -6.10 25.48
CA PRO A 148 -10.44 -7.36 25.25
C PRO A 148 -10.40 -7.76 23.77
N CYS A 149 -9.30 -8.34 23.35
CA CYS A 149 -9.02 -8.75 21.98
C CYS A 149 -8.63 -10.23 21.93
N LEU A 150 -9.11 -10.96 20.94
CA LEU A 150 -8.72 -12.35 20.68
C LEU A 150 -7.19 -12.50 20.61
N PRO A 151 -6.63 -13.61 21.12
CA PRO A 151 -5.19 -13.82 21.21
C PRO A 151 -4.56 -13.94 19.81
N HIS A 152 -3.30 -13.52 19.68
CA HIS A 152 -2.55 -13.67 18.42
C HIS A 152 -2.08 -15.12 18.25
N ASN A 153 -2.93 -15.98 17.73
CA ASN A 153 -2.67 -17.39 17.47
C ASN A 153 -3.31 -17.85 16.15
N ARG A 154 -3.13 -19.13 15.82
CA ARG A 154 -3.64 -19.70 14.57
C ARG A 154 -5.17 -19.69 14.51
N GLU A 155 -5.83 -20.00 15.59
CA GLU A 155 -7.30 -20.08 15.66
C GLU A 155 -7.92 -18.70 15.36
N THR A 156 -7.39 -17.65 15.98
CA THR A 156 -7.82 -16.27 15.70
C THR A 156 -7.52 -15.86 14.26
N ARG A 157 -6.40 -16.32 13.69
CA ARG A 157 -6.11 -16.05 12.29
C ARG A 157 -7.09 -16.75 11.34
N ASP A 158 -7.42 -18.00 11.61
CA ASP A 158 -8.37 -18.76 10.80
C ASP A 158 -9.77 -18.12 10.91
N TYR A 159 -10.19 -17.73 12.13
CA TYR A 159 -11.41 -16.95 12.37
C TYR A 159 -11.41 -15.61 11.59
N LEU A 160 -10.31 -14.85 11.63
CA LEU A 160 -10.19 -13.62 10.87
C LEU A 160 -10.36 -13.86 9.36
N CYS A 161 -9.76 -14.91 8.82
CA CYS A 161 -9.91 -15.25 7.39
C CYS A 161 -11.37 -15.56 7.02
N GLU A 162 -12.11 -16.26 7.89
CA GLU A 162 -13.54 -16.55 7.68
C GLU A 162 -14.37 -15.26 7.69
N GLN A 163 -14.16 -14.39 8.68
CA GLN A 163 -14.88 -13.12 8.79
C GLN A 163 -14.58 -12.20 7.59
N LEU A 164 -13.32 -12.18 7.15
CA LEU A 164 -12.91 -11.42 5.97
C LEU A 164 -13.48 -12.02 4.68
N HIS A 165 -13.63 -13.34 4.58
CA HIS A 165 -14.32 -13.94 3.43
C HIS A 165 -15.73 -13.36 3.28
N GLU A 166 -16.54 -13.40 4.33
CA GLU A 166 -17.91 -12.90 4.32
C GLU A 166 -17.99 -11.40 4.01
N LEU A 167 -17.10 -10.61 4.63
CA LEU A 167 -17.03 -9.17 4.40
C LEU A 167 -16.57 -8.82 2.99
N GLY A 168 -15.60 -9.58 2.44
CA GLY A 168 -15.10 -9.43 1.08
C GLY A 168 -16.16 -9.73 0.04
N GLU A 169 -16.92 -10.83 0.22
CA GLU A 169 -18.04 -11.17 -0.67
C GLU A 169 -19.15 -10.10 -0.61
N TYR A 170 -19.39 -9.50 0.55
CA TYR A 170 -20.29 -8.37 0.67
C TYR A 170 -19.75 -7.13 -0.06
N ALA A 171 -18.46 -6.84 0.08
CA ALA A 171 -17.83 -5.70 -0.59
C ALA A 171 -17.90 -5.83 -2.12
N LEU A 172 -17.67 -7.01 -2.66
CA LEU A 172 -17.83 -7.28 -4.10
C LEU A 172 -19.26 -7.02 -4.60
N LYS A 173 -20.28 -7.41 -3.82
CA LYS A 173 -21.69 -7.11 -4.15
C LYS A 173 -21.99 -5.61 -4.15
N CYS A 174 -21.26 -4.84 -3.33
CA CYS A 174 -21.37 -3.38 -3.29
C CYS A 174 -20.51 -2.69 -4.38
N GLY A 175 -19.67 -3.42 -5.13
CA GLY A 175 -18.79 -2.85 -6.16
C GLY A 175 -17.49 -2.25 -5.64
N THR A 176 -17.02 -2.68 -4.45
CA THR A 176 -15.79 -2.24 -3.82
C THR A 176 -15.00 -3.43 -3.23
N THR A 177 -13.91 -3.17 -2.53
CA THR A 177 -13.13 -4.18 -1.78
C THR A 177 -12.85 -3.70 -0.37
N VAL A 178 -12.51 -4.62 0.53
CA VAL A 178 -11.97 -4.31 1.85
C VAL A 178 -10.48 -4.57 1.85
N ILE A 179 -9.69 -3.64 2.39
CA ILE A 179 -8.25 -3.77 2.40
C ILE A 179 -7.68 -3.74 3.81
N LEU A 180 -6.74 -4.64 4.05
CA LEU A 180 -6.01 -4.73 5.31
C LEU A 180 -4.83 -3.77 5.29
N GLU A 181 -4.74 -2.92 6.30
CA GLU A 181 -3.61 -2.05 6.55
C GLU A 181 -2.71 -2.63 7.64
N PRO A 182 -1.47 -3.03 7.31
CA PRO A 182 -0.45 -3.32 8.31
C PRO A 182 0.05 -2.02 8.95
N LEU A 183 0.11 -1.98 10.29
CA LEU A 183 0.61 -0.83 11.02
C LEU A 183 1.90 -1.18 11.77
N ASN A 184 2.70 -0.15 12.07
CA ASN A 184 3.88 -0.33 12.92
C ASN A 184 3.51 -0.86 14.33
N ARG A 185 4.50 -1.46 15.03
CA ARG A 185 4.27 -2.07 16.35
C ARG A 185 3.82 -1.11 17.45
N GLY A 186 4.03 0.17 17.27
CA GLY A 186 3.53 1.20 18.20
C GLY A 186 2.02 1.30 18.18
N GLU A 187 1.38 0.94 17.07
CA GLU A 187 -0.05 1.07 16.84
C GLU A 187 -0.80 -0.27 16.77
N CYS A 188 -0.17 -1.31 16.19
CA CYS A 188 -0.80 -2.63 16.05
C CYS A 188 0.14 -3.77 16.45
N PHE A 189 -0.36 -4.69 17.28
CA PHE A 189 0.36 -5.92 17.61
C PHE A 189 0.04 -7.07 16.67
N TYR A 190 -1.12 -7.03 15.99
CA TYR A 190 -1.65 -8.17 15.25
C TYR A 190 -1.12 -8.24 13.82
N LEU A 191 -1.16 -7.16 13.05
CA LEU A 191 -0.78 -7.11 11.64
C LEU A 191 0.19 -5.96 11.37
N ARG A 192 1.42 -6.29 10.98
CA ARG A 192 2.51 -5.31 10.85
C ARG A 192 3.25 -5.32 9.53
N LEU A 193 3.20 -6.43 8.78
CA LEU A 193 3.93 -6.60 7.54
C LEU A 193 2.98 -6.77 6.36
N VAL A 194 3.32 -6.18 5.23
CA VAL A 194 2.55 -6.29 3.97
C VAL A 194 2.46 -7.74 3.51
N ALA A 195 3.53 -8.53 3.70
CA ALA A 195 3.55 -9.96 3.39
C ALA A 195 2.52 -10.76 4.19
N ASP A 196 2.35 -10.43 5.50
CA ASP A 196 1.37 -11.09 6.36
C ASP A 196 -0.06 -10.71 5.96
N ALA A 197 -0.30 -9.43 5.62
CA ALA A 197 -1.58 -8.98 5.09
C ALA A 197 -1.94 -9.71 3.78
N ALA A 198 -1.00 -9.81 2.86
CA ALA A 198 -1.20 -10.54 1.59
C ALA A 198 -1.49 -12.03 1.83
N ALA A 199 -0.85 -12.65 2.83
CA ALA A 199 -1.12 -14.04 3.21
C ALA A 199 -2.55 -14.20 3.78
N ILE A 200 -3.03 -13.25 4.60
CA ILE A 200 -4.41 -13.24 5.09
C ILE A 200 -5.40 -13.06 3.93
N CYS A 201 -5.12 -12.13 3.00
CA CYS A 201 -5.94 -11.94 1.80
C CYS A 201 -6.06 -13.23 0.97
N ARG A 202 -4.95 -13.94 0.76
CA ARG A 202 -4.95 -15.24 0.07
C ARG A 202 -5.81 -16.27 0.79
N ASP A 203 -5.65 -16.37 2.11
CA ASP A 203 -6.27 -17.42 2.92
C ASP A 203 -7.74 -17.12 3.24
N SER A 204 -8.20 -15.86 3.11
CA SER A 204 -9.61 -15.48 3.17
C SER A 204 -10.43 -16.02 1.99
N LYS A 205 -9.78 -16.39 0.86
CA LYS A 205 -10.42 -16.97 -0.33
C LYS A 205 -11.53 -16.09 -0.93
N SER A 206 -11.43 -14.77 -0.79
CA SER A 206 -12.30 -13.80 -1.43
C SER A 206 -11.48 -12.79 -2.24
N ASP A 207 -11.90 -12.54 -3.47
CA ASP A 207 -11.29 -11.48 -4.30
C ASP A 207 -11.68 -10.08 -3.81
N GLY A 208 -12.63 -9.97 -2.91
CA GLY A 208 -13.04 -8.73 -2.23
C GLY A 208 -12.13 -8.34 -1.07
N VAL A 209 -11.13 -9.16 -0.71
CA VAL A 209 -10.16 -8.87 0.36
C VAL A 209 -8.80 -8.61 -0.26
N LYS A 210 -8.25 -7.43 -0.01
CA LYS A 210 -6.97 -6.95 -0.52
C LYS A 210 -6.14 -6.39 0.63
N CYS A 211 -4.95 -5.87 0.34
CA CYS A 211 -4.10 -5.20 1.31
C CYS A 211 -3.48 -3.93 0.74
N MET A 212 -2.83 -3.20 1.59
CA MET A 212 -2.08 -2.00 1.25
C MET A 212 -0.73 -1.98 1.96
N GLY A 213 0.11 -1.00 1.61
CA GLY A 213 1.26 -0.62 2.38
C GLY A 213 1.24 0.87 2.64
N ASP A 214 1.66 1.28 3.82
CA ASP A 214 1.87 2.67 4.19
C ASP A 214 3.36 2.89 4.45
N PHE A 215 3.97 3.79 3.71
CA PHE A 215 5.39 4.08 3.83
C PHE A 215 5.81 4.53 5.24
N TRP A 216 4.91 5.12 6.02
CA TRP A 216 5.16 5.41 7.43
C TRP A 216 5.16 4.14 8.29
N HIS A 217 4.20 3.24 8.08
CA HIS A 217 4.07 2.02 8.87
C HIS A 217 5.07 0.93 8.47
N MET A 218 5.62 0.98 7.26
CA MET A 218 6.56 -0.02 6.73
C MET A 218 7.98 0.06 7.33
N MET A 219 8.15 0.71 8.48
CA MET A 219 9.46 0.84 9.17
C MET A 219 10.03 -0.48 9.70
N GLU A 220 9.25 -1.54 9.77
CA GLU A 220 9.68 -2.88 10.17
C GLU A 220 9.97 -3.80 8.99
N GLU A 221 9.67 -3.37 7.78
CA GLU A 221 9.98 -4.11 6.55
C GLU A 221 11.48 -4.11 6.27
N THR A 222 11.98 -5.19 5.69
CA THR A 222 13.40 -5.28 5.29
C THR A 222 13.70 -4.29 4.16
N SER A 223 12.75 -4.10 3.24
CA SER A 223 12.77 -3.08 2.20
C SER A 223 11.35 -2.80 1.71
N ASP A 224 11.09 -1.58 1.25
CA ASP A 224 9.81 -1.23 0.63
C ASP A 224 9.56 -2.04 -0.64
N TYR A 225 10.62 -2.28 -1.42
CA TYR A 225 10.57 -3.12 -2.60
C TYR A 225 10.07 -4.53 -2.28
N GLY A 226 10.67 -5.18 -1.29
CA GLY A 226 10.28 -6.52 -0.86
C GLY A 226 8.84 -6.58 -0.34
N ALA A 227 8.43 -5.57 0.42
CA ALA A 227 7.09 -5.44 0.96
C ALA A 227 6.03 -5.41 -0.16
N PHE A 228 6.14 -4.50 -1.12
CA PHE A 228 5.18 -4.40 -2.22
C PHE A 228 5.21 -5.62 -3.14
N MET A 229 6.42 -6.14 -3.44
CA MET A 229 6.54 -7.36 -4.25
C MET A 229 5.88 -8.58 -3.60
N SER A 230 5.87 -8.65 -2.26
CA SER A 230 5.22 -9.75 -1.52
C SER A 230 3.71 -9.79 -1.69
N ALA A 231 3.07 -8.61 -1.79
CA ALA A 231 1.64 -8.50 -2.06
C ALA A 231 1.32 -8.76 -3.54
N GLY A 232 2.21 -8.32 -4.42
CA GLY A 232 2.05 -8.45 -5.87
C GLY A 232 0.82 -7.73 -6.42
N THR A 233 0.58 -7.86 -7.71
CA THR A 233 -0.56 -7.20 -8.39
C THR A 233 -1.91 -7.69 -7.92
N LYS A 234 -1.99 -8.91 -7.42
CA LYS A 234 -3.26 -9.53 -7.00
C LYS A 234 -3.83 -8.91 -5.74
N TYR A 235 -2.97 -8.61 -4.74
CA TYR A 235 -3.45 -8.20 -3.42
C TYR A 235 -3.19 -6.73 -3.12
N LEU A 236 -2.15 -6.10 -3.69
CA LEU A 236 -1.86 -4.68 -3.45
C LEU A 236 -2.91 -3.78 -4.11
N GLN A 237 -3.72 -3.10 -3.30
CA GLN A 237 -4.86 -2.29 -3.77
C GLN A 237 -4.67 -0.80 -3.54
N HIS A 238 -3.92 -0.39 -2.52
CA HIS A 238 -3.75 1.01 -2.14
C HIS A 238 -2.37 1.23 -1.52
N VAL A 239 -1.92 2.48 -1.51
CA VAL A 239 -0.66 2.88 -0.86
C VAL A 239 -0.88 4.19 -0.13
N HIS A 240 -0.47 4.25 1.14
CA HIS A 240 -0.38 5.50 1.89
C HIS A 240 1.02 6.08 1.87
N MET A 241 1.09 7.39 1.98
CA MET A 241 2.30 8.18 1.90
C MET A 241 2.38 9.23 3.00
N ALA A 242 3.49 9.20 3.75
CA ALA A 242 3.87 10.23 4.71
C ALA A 242 5.40 10.33 4.78
N SER A 243 5.94 11.34 5.47
CA SER A 243 7.35 11.40 5.78
C SER A 243 7.78 10.24 6.68
N ARG A 244 9.02 9.80 6.53
CA ARG A 244 9.55 8.59 7.17
C ARG A 244 9.76 8.71 8.67
N GLY A 245 10.02 9.91 9.17
CA GLY A 245 10.41 10.12 10.57
C GLY A 245 9.27 10.55 11.47
N ARG A 246 8.36 11.39 10.99
CA ARG A 246 7.38 12.11 11.82
C ARG A 246 5.93 12.01 11.35
N ARG A 247 5.62 11.26 10.29
CA ARG A 247 4.29 11.16 9.66
C ARG A 247 3.72 12.53 9.29
N ILE A 248 4.58 13.40 8.78
CA ILE A 248 4.22 14.72 8.24
C ILE A 248 4.34 14.70 6.71
N MET A 249 4.30 15.87 6.07
CA MET A 249 4.32 15.93 4.61
C MET A 249 5.61 15.34 4.05
N PRO A 250 5.57 14.51 3.00
CA PRO A 250 6.76 14.01 2.33
C PRO A 250 7.72 15.13 1.95
N GLY A 251 8.99 14.97 2.30
CA GLY A 251 10.05 15.98 2.12
C GLY A 251 10.36 16.80 3.36
N GLU A 252 9.45 16.90 4.34
CA GLU A 252 9.71 17.64 5.57
C GLU A 252 10.70 16.93 6.53
N ASP A 253 11.03 15.65 6.32
CA ASP A 253 12.09 14.92 7.02
C ASP A 253 13.43 14.90 6.25
N GLY A 254 13.53 15.68 5.16
CA GLY A 254 14.74 15.83 4.36
C GLY A 254 15.13 14.51 3.67
N ASP A 255 16.43 14.17 3.71
CA ASP A 255 16.98 13.00 3.01
C ASP A 255 16.42 11.64 3.46
N LYS A 256 15.72 11.58 4.59
CA LYS A 256 15.03 10.37 5.04
C LYS A 256 13.85 10.03 4.15
N ASP A 257 13.26 11.03 3.51
CA ASP A 257 12.07 10.89 2.66
C ASP A 257 12.45 10.39 1.26
N ASN A 258 13.05 9.20 1.22
CA ASN A 258 13.41 8.50 0.01
C ASN A 258 12.47 7.30 -0.19
N TYR A 259 11.68 7.34 -1.25
CA TYR A 259 10.66 6.34 -1.60
C TYR A 259 11.01 5.55 -2.88
N VAL A 260 12.19 5.81 -3.47
CA VAL A 260 12.60 5.23 -4.77
C VAL A 260 12.56 3.70 -4.77
N ASP A 261 12.96 3.05 -3.67
CA ASP A 261 12.95 1.58 -3.57
C ASP A 261 11.53 1.01 -3.68
N GLY A 262 10.58 1.59 -2.96
CA GLY A 262 9.17 1.21 -3.05
C GLY A 262 8.54 1.57 -4.41
N PHE A 263 8.85 2.74 -4.94
CA PHE A 263 8.37 3.15 -6.26
C PHE A 263 8.88 2.26 -7.39
N ARG A 264 10.11 1.75 -7.28
CA ARG A 264 10.64 0.75 -8.22
C ARG A 264 9.81 -0.54 -8.20
N ALA A 265 9.40 -1.02 -7.02
CA ALA A 265 8.51 -2.17 -6.91
C ALA A 265 7.14 -1.88 -7.55
N LEU A 266 6.54 -0.73 -7.25
CA LEU A 266 5.25 -0.33 -7.83
C LEU A 266 5.32 -0.23 -9.36
N GLN A 267 6.39 0.34 -9.92
CA GLN A 267 6.63 0.39 -11.36
C GLN A 267 6.77 -1.02 -11.96
N GLN A 268 7.52 -1.89 -11.31
CA GLN A 268 7.71 -3.27 -11.77
C GLN A 268 6.43 -4.09 -11.73
N LEU A 269 5.57 -3.85 -10.75
CA LEU A 269 4.24 -4.46 -10.65
C LEU A 269 3.24 -3.88 -11.66
N GLY A 270 3.58 -2.80 -12.37
CA GLY A 270 2.61 -2.09 -13.19
C GLY A 270 1.47 -1.48 -12.37
N TYR A 271 1.78 -1.01 -11.16
CA TYR A 271 0.78 -0.49 -10.22
C TYR A 271 0.13 0.79 -10.75
N ASP A 272 -1.12 0.69 -11.16
CA ASP A 272 -1.92 1.76 -11.76
C ASP A 272 -3.00 2.34 -10.84
N LYS A 273 -2.90 2.05 -9.54
CA LYS A 273 -3.83 2.49 -8.50
C LYS A 273 -3.31 3.74 -7.78
N TYR A 274 -3.87 4.08 -6.64
CA TYR A 274 -3.60 5.35 -5.98
C TYR A 274 -2.51 5.26 -4.92
N VAL A 275 -1.70 6.34 -4.84
CA VAL A 275 -0.78 6.64 -3.74
C VAL A 275 -1.35 7.86 -3.03
N SER A 276 -1.84 7.69 -1.81
CA SER A 276 -2.63 8.68 -1.07
C SER A 276 -1.85 9.26 0.09
N PHE A 277 -1.90 10.58 0.23
CA PHE A 277 -1.30 11.26 1.37
C PHE A 277 -2.14 11.04 2.62
N GLU A 278 -1.53 10.45 3.65
CA GLU A 278 -2.06 10.31 5.00
C GLU A 278 -1.05 10.86 6.01
N CYS A 279 -1.05 12.17 6.22
CA CYS A 279 0.01 12.81 7.01
C CYS A 279 -0.42 14.14 7.62
N GLY A 280 0.36 14.56 8.63
CA GLY A 280 0.35 15.92 9.13
C GLY A 280 1.19 16.87 8.26
N THR A 281 1.55 18.01 8.81
CA THR A 281 2.54 18.95 8.27
C THR A 281 3.16 19.74 9.41
N ALA A 282 4.43 20.06 9.31
CA ALA A 282 5.10 21.00 10.21
C ALA A 282 5.01 22.44 9.68
N GLY A 283 4.97 22.61 8.36
CA GLY A 283 4.85 23.89 7.69
C GLY A 283 3.40 24.26 7.32
N LYS A 284 3.24 25.25 6.46
CA LYS A 284 1.95 25.63 5.90
C LYS A 284 1.61 24.72 4.72
N ARG A 285 0.39 24.19 4.68
CA ARG A 285 -0.05 23.28 3.62
C ARG A 285 0.04 23.85 2.22
N GLU A 286 -0.15 25.18 2.08
CA GLU A 286 -0.02 25.89 0.82
C GLU A 286 1.40 25.81 0.23
N GLU A 287 2.41 25.59 1.07
CA GLU A 287 3.81 25.49 0.69
C GLU A 287 4.28 24.02 0.66
N THR A 288 3.92 23.24 1.70
CA THR A 288 4.42 21.88 1.88
C THR A 288 3.75 20.85 0.97
N VAL A 289 2.45 21.01 0.65
CA VAL A 289 1.74 20.08 -0.22
C VAL A 289 2.27 20.12 -1.67
N PRO A 290 2.44 21.30 -2.33
CA PRO A 290 3.03 21.33 -3.67
C PRO A 290 4.45 20.76 -3.71
N ALA A 291 5.29 21.10 -2.72
CA ALA A 291 6.66 20.58 -2.63
C ALA A 291 6.69 19.04 -2.50
N ALA A 292 5.80 18.46 -1.69
CA ALA A 292 5.67 17.02 -1.55
C ALA A 292 5.21 16.35 -2.85
N VAL A 293 4.26 16.94 -3.56
CA VAL A 293 3.78 16.44 -4.87
C VAL A 293 4.93 16.42 -5.89
N GLU A 294 5.74 17.48 -5.95
CA GLU A 294 6.91 17.57 -6.83
C GLU A 294 7.97 16.51 -6.47
N LEU A 295 8.28 16.36 -5.18
CA LEU A 295 9.21 15.35 -4.68
C LEU A 295 8.78 13.93 -5.11
N LEU A 296 7.52 13.57 -4.88
CA LEU A 296 7.03 12.23 -5.20
C LEU A 296 7.05 11.96 -6.71
N ARG A 297 6.71 12.95 -7.53
CA ARG A 297 6.80 12.83 -9.00
C ARG A 297 8.25 12.63 -9.46
N ALA A 298 9.18 13.43 -8.94
CA ALA A 298 10.60 13.30 -9.27
C ALA A 298 11.17 11.93 -8.87
N GLN A 299 10.82 11.44 -7.66
CA GLN A 299 11.27 10.13 -7.22
C GLN A 299 10.61 8.99 -8.00
N TRP A 300 9.35 9.14 -8.43
CA TRP A 300 8.67 8.18 -9.30
C TRP A 300 9.35 8.07 -10.67
N GLU A 301 9.67 9.20 -11.29
CA GLU A 301 10.41 9.23 -12.55
C GLU A 301 11.81 8.62 -12.41
N HIS A 302 12.51 8.92 -11.31
CA HIS A 302 13.80 8.32 -11.02
C HIS A 302 13.70 6.80 -10.88
N ALA A 303 12.72 6.29 -10.16
CA ALA A 303 12.49 4.87 -9.95
C ALA A 303 12.20 4.10 -11.26
N ALA A 304 11.55 4.73 -12.24
CA ALA A 304 11.26 4.14 -13.55
C ALA A 304 12.50 3.99 -14.44
N ASN A 305 13.56 4.74 -14.14
CA ASN A 305 14.80 4.79 -14.94
C ASN A 305 16.02 4.16 -14.24
N SER A 306 15.84 3.67 -12.98
CA SER A 306 16.92 3.08 -12.14
C SER A 306 16.95 1.52 -12.16
#